data_11bb2893dfcee213a1cfbf6c1813f484
#
_entry.id   11bb2893dfcee213a1cfbf6c1813f484
#
_cell.length_a   1.000
_cell.length_b   1.000
_cell.length_c   1.000
_cell.angle_alpha   90.00
_cell.angle_beta   90.00
_cell.angle_gamma   90.00
#
_symmetry.space_group_name_H-M   'P 1'
#
loop_
_entity.id
_entity.type
_entity.pdbx_description
1 polymer ?
#
loop_
_entity_poly.entity_id
_entity_poly.type
_entity_poly.pdbx_seq_one_letter_code
_entity_poly.pdbx_strand_id
1 'polypeptide(L)'
;HQKEELGYGIYKGVITSIELEKMIKTDSIVNVNGDKPKQITFLQCVGSRDEKSGNHYCSKVCCVTAVKQAIEIKKILPETDVYVFYMDLRMWGQGFEEMYRTAQEKYGVNFVRGRISEAAATYDNRVQIKAEDTLMGLPLNLNTDLLVLMVGMCASEGTKQLAKSAGIDGLYGFAQSKSEHLYDNFTEQDGLFVAGACKRPSSVNDTIQDARAAAVNILNSI
;
A
#
# COMPACT_ATOMS: atom_id res chain seq x y z
N HIS A 1 -9.10 -9.93 -2.98
CA HIS A 1 -9.71 -10.85 -2.03
C HIS A 1 -10.05 -10.19 -0.70
N GLN A 2 -9.09 -9.69 0.07
CA GLN A 2 -9.38 -9.00 1.34
C GLN A 2 -10.16 -7.70 1.21
N LYS A 3 -10.14 -7.05 0.07
CA LYS A 3 -10.86 -5.80 -0.13
C LYS A 3 -12.37 -5.97 0.07
N GLU A 4 -12.94 -7.05 -0.42
CA GLU A 4 -14.38 -7.36 -0.29
C GLU A 4 -14.79 -7.67 1.16
N GLU A 5 -13.95 -8.37 1.92
CA GLU A 5 -14.17 -8.61 3.37
C GLU A 5 -14.25 -7.29 4.15
N LEU A 6 -13.57 -6.26 3.67
CA LEU A 6 -13.57 -4.91 4.25
C LEU A 6 -14.64 -4.00 3.62
N GLY A 7 -15.53 -4.55 2.78
CA GLY A 7 -16.64 -3.85 2.17
C GLY A 7 -16.32 -3.09 0.87
N TYR A 8 -15.13 -3.28 0.27
CA TYR A 8 -14.82 -2.67 -1.02
C TYR A 8 -15.74 -3.20 -2.14
N GLY A 9 -16.35 -2.28 -2.87
CA GLY A 9 -17.37 -2.62 -3.88
C GLY A 9 -18.75 -2.90 -3.30
N ILE A 10 -18.89 -2.94 -1.96
CA ILE A 10 -20.15 -3.15 -1.23
C ILE A 10 -20.57 -1.86 -0.52
N TYR A 11 -19.68 -1.28 0.26
CA TYR A 11 -19.92 -0.02 0.99
C TYR A 11 -19.29 1.14 0.22
N LYS A 12 -20.07 2.14 -0.14
CA LYS A 12 -19.63 3.28 -0.95
C LYS A 12 -18.51 4.10 -0.31
N GLY A 13 -18.42 4.12 1.03
CA GLY A 13 -17.37 4.81 1.78
C GLY A 13 -16.04 4.06 1.85
N VAL A 14 -15.93 2.85 1.25
CA VAL A 14 -14.68 2.07 1.22
C VAL A 14 -14.02 2.24 -0.14
N ILE A 15 -12.83 2.82 -0.15
CA ILE A 15 -12.06 3.14 -1.35
C ILE A 15 -10.62 2.63 -1.24
N THR A 16 -9.93 2.53 -2.35
CA THR A 16 -8.49 2.21 -2.38
C THR A 16 -7.64 3.46 -2.30
N SER A 17 -6.37 3.32 -1.91
CA SER A 17 -5.37 4.41 -1.94
C SER A 17 -5.20 5.02 -3.34
N ILE A 18 -5.43 4.24 -4.40
CA ILE A 18 -5.36 4.72 -5.78
C ILE A 18 -6.54 5.63 -6.12
N GLU A 19 -7.74 5.30 -5.66
CA GLU A 19 -8.93 6.13 -5.83
C GLU A 19 -8.80 7.42 -5.03
N LEU A 20 -8.32 7.35 -3.80
CA LEU A 20 -8.01 8.54 -3.00
C LEU A 20 -6.98 9.44 -3.68
N GLU A 21 -5.92 8.89 -4.27
CA GLU A 21 -4.91 9.68 -5.00
C GLU A 21 -5.53 10.46 -6.17
N LYS A 22 -6.52 9.88 -6.85
CA LYS A 22 -7.27 10.60 -7.90
C LYS A 22 -8.08 11.76 -7.31
N MET A 23 -8.75 11.54 -6.18
CA MET A 23 -9.52 12.57 -5.49
C MET A 23 -8.62 13.72 -5.01
N ILE A 24 -7.45 13.41 -4.48
CA ILE A 24 -6.44 14.41 -4.08
C ILE A 24 -5.98 15.25 -5.29
N LYS A 25 -5.64 14.61 -6.41
CA LYS A 25 -5.18 15.29 -7.63
C LYS A 25 -6.21 16.22 -8.25
N THR A 26 -7.48 15.92 -8.08
CA THR A 26 -8.59 16.74 -8.60
C THR A 26 -9.15 17.72 -7.57
N ASP A 27 -8.55 17.77 -6.38
CA ASP A 27 -9.00 18.57 -5.22
C ASP A 27 -10.49 18.34 -4.90
N SER A 28 -10.94 17.10 -5.07
CA SER A 28 -12.34 16.69 -4.93
C SER A 28 -12.53 15.57 -3.90
N ILE A 29 -11.95 15.77 -2.69
CA ILE A 29 -12.11 14.80 -1.60
C ILE A 29 -13.47 15.00 -0.95
N VAL A 30 -14.39 14.10 -1.25
CA VAL A 30 -15.78 14.10 -0.74
C VAL A 30 -16.16 12.73 -0.20
N ASN A 31 -17.09 12.73 0.76
CA ASN A 31 -17.72 11.51 1.26
C ASN A 31 -18.81 11.01 0.29
N VAL A 32 -19.51 9.95 0.67
CA VAL A 32 -20.59 9.34 -0.13
C VAL A 32 -21.74 10.30 -0.44
N ASN A 33 -21.97 11.29 0.42
CA ASN A 33 -23.06 12.26 0.29
C ASN A 33 -22.62 13.53 -0.50
N GLY A 34 -21.37 13.61 -0.94
CA GLY A 34 -20.79 14.78 -1.63
C GLY A 34 -20.25 15.86 -0.70
N ASP A 35 -20.27 15.63 0.62
CA ASP A 35 -19.76 16.58 1.62
C ASP A 35 -18.26 16.36 1.89
N LYS A 36 -17.62 17.36 2.49
CA LYS A 36 -16.26 17.22 3.02
C LYS A 36 -16.25 16.16 4.13
N PRO A 37 -15.40 15.14 4.05
CA PRO A 37 -15.32 14.10 5.08
C PRO A 37 -14.82 14.68 6.40
N LYS A 38 -15.47 14.32 7.50
CA LYS A 38 -15.05 14.70 8.85
C LYS A 38 -13.97 13.75 9.38
N GLN A 39 -14.00 12.51 8.93
CA GLN A 39 -13.05 11.48 9.35
C GLN A 39 -12.67 10.57 8.19
N ILE A 40 -11.36 10.38 8.00
CA ILE A 40 -10.79 9.45 7.01
C ILE A 40 -9.88 8.47 7.75
N THR A 41 -10.06 7.18 7.48
CA THR A 41 -9.26 6.12 8.11
C THR A 41 -8.52 5.32 7.06
N PHE A 42 -7.22 5.18 7.23
CA PHE A 42 -6.35 4.32 6.42
C PHE A 42 -6.16 2.96 7.09
N LEU A 43 -6.28 1.90 6.32
CA LEU A 43 -5.91 0.55 6.74
C LEU A 43 -4.73 0.04 5.93
N GLN A 44 -3.64 -0.26 6.61
CA GLN A 44 -2.40 -0.78 6.02
C GLN A 44 -2.47 -2.27 5.69
N CYS A 45 -1.58 -2.72 4.80
CA CYS A 45 -1.32 -4.12 4.47
C CYS A 45 -2.52 -4.90 3.90
N VAL A 46 -3.45 -4.23 3.19
CA VAL A 46 -4.59 -4.92 2.55
C VAL A 46 -4.11 -5.75 1.36
N GLY A 47 -4.20 -7.08 1.48
CA GLY A 47 -3.75 -8.04 0.46
C GLY A 47 -2.23 -8.25 0.41
N SER A 48 -1.49 -7.86 1.47
CA SER A 48 -0.08 -8.19 1.69
C SER A 48 0.19 -8.46 3.18
N ARG A 49 1.20 -9.27 3.50
CA ARG A 49 1.49 -9.75 4.86
C ARG A 49 0.27 -10.47 5.46
N ASP A 50 -0.39 -11.26 4.65
CA ASP A 50 -1.70 -11.83 4.94
C ASP A 50 -1.80 -13.27 4.44
N GLU A 51 -2.14 -14.16 5.36
CA GLU A 51 -2.28 -15.60 5.09
C GLU A 51 -3.47 -15.90 4.18
N LYS A 52 -4.59 -15.19 4.35
CA LYS A 52 -5.80 -15.43 3.56
C LYS A 52 -5.61 -15.12 2.08
N SER A 53 -4.85 -14.08 1.76
CA SER A 53 -4.51 -13.74 0.37
C SER A 53 -3.35 -14.59 -0.18
N GLY A 54 -2.66 -15.34 0.65
CA GLY A 54 -1.43 -16.07 0.31
C GLY A 54 -0.22 -15.17 0.06
N ASN A 55 -0.35 -13.86 0.26
CA ASN A 55 0.72 -12.89 0.04
C ASN A 55 1.45 -12.58 1.35
N HIS A 56 2.44 -13.39 1.70
CA HIS A 56 3.19 -13.24 2.96
C HIS A 56 4.22 -12.10 2.92
N TYR A 57 4.50 -11.54 1.74
CA TYR A 57 5.47 -10.46 1.55
C TYR A 57 4.88 -9.08 1.87
N CYS A 58 5.79 -8.10 2.11
CA CYS A 58 5.45 -6.70 2.26
C CYS A 58 5.46 -6.00 0.90
N SER A 59 4.45 -5.18 0.61
CA SER A 59 4.39 -4.38 -0.63
C SER A 59 5.29 -3.14 -0.62
N LYS A 60 6.08 -2.92 0.42
CA LYS A 60 7.15 -1.91 0.57
C LYS A 60 6.68 -0.44 0.51
N VAL A 61 5.74 -0.08 -0.35
CA VAL A 61 5.39 1.31 -0.64
C VAL A 61 4.19 1.86 0.14
N CYS A 62 3.35 0.98 0.71
CA CYS A 62 2.07 1.39 1.30
C CYS A 62 2.22 2.34 2.49
N CYS A 63 3.18 2.11 3.40
CA CYS A 63 3.36 2.95 4.59
C CYS A 63 3.71 4.39 4.21
N VAL A 64 4.69 4.57 3.32
CA VAL A 64 5.08 5.90 2.83
C VAL A 64 3.94 6.58 2.09
N THR A 65 3.21 5.84 1.25
CA THR A 65 2.05 6.36 0.51
C THR A 65 0.95 6.82 1.45
N ALA A 66 0.62 6.04 2.50
CA ALA A 66 -0.41 6.43 3.46
C ALA A 66 -0.05 7.71 4.22
N VAL A 67 1.20 7.81 4.71
CA VAL A 67 1.66 9.00 5.43
C VAL A 67 1.65 10.24 4.51
N LYS A 68 2.12 10.09 3.25
CA LYS A 68 2.05 11.16 2.25
C LYS A 68 0.61 11.61 2.02
N GLN A 69 -0.30 10.69 1.73
CA GLN A 69 -1.71 10.99 1.47
C GLN A 69 -2.39 11.61 2.70
N ALA A 70 -2.11 11.12 3.90
CA ALA A 70 -2.61 11.70 5.16
C ALA A 70 -2.19 13.17 5.33
N ILE A 71 -0.93 13.49 5.05
CA ILE A 71 -0.43 14.88 5.07
C ILE A 71 -1.14 15.73 4.02
N GLU A 72 -1.33 15.22 2.81
CA GLU A 72 -2.00 15.95 1.73
C GLU A 72 -3.48 16.22 2.06
N ILE A 73 -4.18 15.25 2.64
CA ILE A 73 -5.54 15.44 3.14
C ILE A 73 -5.57 16.56 4.18
N LYS A 74 -4.69 16.51 5.17
CA LYS A 74 -4.64 17.54 6.22
C LYS A 74 -4.28 18.94 5.71
N LYS A 75 -3.59 19.06 4.56
CA LYS A 75 -3.35 20.34 3.88
C LYS A 75 -4.61 20.87 3.20
N ILE A 76 -5.36 20.00 2.54
CA ILE A 76 -6.60 20.36 1.80
C ILE A 76 -7.78 20.53 2.76
N LEU A 77 -7.89 19.63 3.73
CA LEU A 77 -8.98 19.55 4.71
C LEU A 77 -8.41 19.55 6.14
N PRO A 78 -8.01 20.71 6.69
CA PRO A 78 -7.36 20.78 8.01
C PRO A 78 -8.21 20.24 9.16
N GLU A 79 -9.53 20.39 9.07
CA GLU A 79 -10.48 19.97 10.10
C GLU A 79 -10.85 18.48 10.05
N THR A 80 -10.41 17.76 9.01
CA THR A 80 -10.69 16.32 8.88
C THR A 80 -9.79 15.52 9.82
N ASP A 81 -10.37 14.66 10.64
CA ASP A 81 -9.62 13.72 11.46
C ASP A 81 -9.08 12.58 10.58
N VAL A 82 -7.78 12.31 10.71
CA VAL A 82 -7.12 11.25 9.92
C VAL A 82 -6.53 10.21 10.86
N TYR A 83 -6.91 8.95 10.65
CA TYR A 83 -6.40 7.79 11.37
C TYR A 83 -5.66 6.85 10.42
N VAL A 84 -4.54 6.30 10.88
CA VAL A 84 -3.77 5.28 10.15
C VAL A 84 -3.62 4.04 11.02
N PHE A 85 -4.33 2.96 10.68
CA PHE A 85 -4.18 1.67 11.33
C PHE A 85 -3.06 0.86 10.69
N TYR A 86 -2.13 0.38 11.51
CA TYR A 86 -0.93 -0.32 11.05
C TYR A 86 -0.53 -1.47 11.98
N MET A 87 0.15 -2.47 11.43
CA MET A 87 0.83 -3.51 12.23
C MET A 87 2.24 -3.06 12.62
N ASP A 88 3.03 -2.66 11.61
CA ASP A 88 4.34 -2.02 11.70
C ASP A 88 4.43 -0.95 10.63
N LEU A 89 5.00 0.20 10.94
CA LEU A 89 5.34 1.21 9.95
C LEU A 89 6.74 0.92 9.39
N ARG A 90 6.77 0.58 8.10
CA ARG A 90 8.00 0.29 7.36
C ARG A 90 8.37 1.47 6.47
N MET A 91 8.85 2.54 7.10
CA MET A 91 9.24 3.78 6.44
C MET A 91 10.75 3.90 6.40
N TRP A 92 11.36 2.96 5.69
CA TRP A 92 12.79 2.92 5.49
C TRP A 92 13.21 3.82 4.33
N GLY A 93 14.15 4.73 4.57
CA GLY A 93 14.71 5.64 3.58
C GLY A 93 14.93 7.05 4.15
N GLN A 94 15.79 7.81 3.48
CA GLN A 94 16.12 9.17 3.88
C GLN A 94 14.87 10.07 3.79
N GLY A 95 14.59 10.85 4.85
CA GLY A 95 13.48 11.79 4.94
C GLY A 95 12.12 11.17 5.30
N PHE A 96 11.99 9.83 5.37
CA PHE A 96 10.70 9.21 5.68
C PHE A 96 10.37 9.25 7.18
N GLU A 97 11.38 9.20 8.04
CA GLU A 97 11.18 9.38 9.49
C GLU A 97 10.71 10.80 9.81
N GLU A 98 11.32 11.81 9.19
CA GLU A 98 10.88 13.21 9.33
C GLU A 98 9.47 13.41 8.78
N MET A 99 9.12 12.74 7.69
CA MET A 99 7.77 12.80 7.12
C MET A 99 6.75 12.20 8.08
N TYR A 100 7.05 11.05 8.71
CA TYR A 100 6.20 10.43 9.72
C TYR A 100 6.01 11.34 10.93
N ARG A 101 7.11 11.88 11.47
CA ARG A 101 7.06 12.83 12.59
C ARG A 101 6.25 14.08 12.24
N THR A 102 6.45 14.63 11.04
CA THR A 102 5.69 15.77 10.53
C THR A 102 4.20 15.47 10.45
N ALA A 103 3.81 14.27 10.03
CA ALA A 103 2.41 13.86 10.00
C ALA A 103 1.77 13.88 11.38
N GLN A 104 2.49 13.43 12.42
CA GLN A 104 2.01 13.42 13.80
C GLN A 104 2.00 14.83 14.43
N GLU A 105 3.16 15.48 14.44
CA GLU A 105 3.37 16.70 15.23
C GLU A 105 2.76 17.95 14.58
N LYS A 106 2.88 18.06 13.25
CA LYS A 106 2.40 19.24 12.53
C LYS A 106 0.97 19.11 12.02
N TYR A 107 0.61 17.92 11.56
CA TYR A 107 -0.68 17.68 10.93
C TYR A 107 -1.68 16.92 11.80
N GLY A 108 -1.29 16.45 12.98
CA GLY A 108 -2.18 15.78 13.91
C GLY A 108 -2.77 14.47 13.37
N VAL A 109 -2.02 13.75 12.53
CA VAL A 109 -2.45 12.44 12.04
C VAL A 109 -2.33 11.41 13.17
N ASN A 110 -3.40 10.67 13.42
CA ASN A 110 -3.48 9.67 14.47
C ASN A 110 -3.00 8.30 13.94
N PHE A 111 -1.96 7.76 14.55
CA PHE A 111 -1.42 6.45 14.23
C PHE A 111 -1.82 5.44 15.28
N VAL A 112 -2.59 4.41 14.88
CA VAL A 112 -3.10 3.36 15.77
C VAL A 112 -2.47 2.03 15.40
N ARG A 113 -1.70 1.45 16.32
CA ARG A 113 -1.12 0.13 16.11
C ARG A 113 -2.17 -0.94 16.38
N GLY A 114 -2.66 -1.55 15.31
CA GLY A 114 -3.70 -2.56 15.41
C GLY A 114 -4.21 -3.01 14.04
N ARG A 115 -5.11 -3.96 14.07
CA ARG A 115 -5.82 -4.45 12.89
C ARG A 115 -7.30 -4.14 13.01
N ILE A 116 -7.91 -3.77 11.90
CA ILE A 116 -9.37 -3.72 11.79
C ILE A 116 -9.87 -5.17 11.74
N SER A 117 -10.77 -5.51 12.65
CA SER A 117 -11.40 -6.83 12.72
C SER A 117 -12.69 -6.89 11.89
N GLU A 118 -13.39 -5.78 11.78
CA GLU A 118 -14.66 -5.69 11.08
C GLU A 118 -14.88 -4.29 10.50
N ALA A 119 -15.45 -4.23 9.30
CA ALA A 119 -15.99 -3.01 8.71
C ALA A 119 -17.45 -3.25 8.31
N ALA A 120 -18.34 -2.34 8.65
CA ALA A 120 -19.77 -2.44 8.36
C ALA A 120 -20.33 -1.08 7.92
N ALA A 121 -21.30 -1.08 7.01
CA ALA A 121 -21.98 0.15 6.63
C ALA A 121 -22.92 0.61 7.75
N THR A 122 -23.01 1.92 7.96
CA THR A 122 -23.98 2.55 8.83
C THR A 122 -25.16 3.12 8.02
N TYR A 123 -26.28 3.42 8.69
CA TYR A 123 -27.47 3.98 8.04
C TYR A 123 -27.24 5.37 7.42
N ASP A 124 -26.24 6.11 7.91
CA ASP A 124 -25.84 7.45 7.44
C ASP A 124 -24.75 7.42 6.37
N ASN A 125 -24.55 6.28 5.69
CA ASN A 125 -23.56 6.03 4.66
C ASN A 125 -22.09 6.16 5.12
N ARG A 126 -21.82 6.06 6.41
CA ARG A 126 -20.47 5.96 6.96
C ARG A 126 -20.04 4.50 7.08
N VAL A 127 -18.79 4.29 7.41
CA VAL A 127 -18.25 2.95 7.67
C VAL A 127 -17.91 2.84 9.16
N GLN A 128 -18.57 1.95 9.86
CA GLN A 128 -18.20 1.58 11.23
C GLN A 128 -17.04 0.60 11.19
N ILE A 129 -16.02 0.88 11.98
CA ILE A 129 -14.79 0.08 12.08
C ILE A 129 -14.66 -0.40 13.52
N LYS A 130 -14.47 -1.71 13.68
CA LYS A 130 -14.04 -2.32 14.94
C LYS A 130 -12.57 -2.70 14.84
N ALA A 131 -11.78 -2.27 15.80
CA ALA A 131 -10.35 -2.52 15.86
C ALA A 131 -9.90 -2.68 17.31
N GLU A 132 -8.64 -3.04 17.49
CA GLU A 132 -7.96 -3.02 18.79
C GLU A 132 -6.74 -2.12 18.68
N ASP A 133 -6.57 -1.20 19.62
CA ASP A 133 -5.29 -0.54 19.84
C ASP A 133 -4.40 -1.46 20.68
N THR A 134 -3.43 -2.10 20.04
CA THR A 134 -2.55 -3.09 20.68
C THR A 134 -1.50 -2.46 21.62
N LEU A 135 -1.29 -1.14 21.55
CA LEU A 135 -0.42 -0.44 22.48
C LEU A 135 -1.15 -0.08 23.77
N MET A 136 -2.41 0.29 23.66
CA MET A 136 -3.26 0.61 24.82
C MET A 136 -3.98 -0.62 25.37
N GLY A 137 -4.08 -1.71 24.61
CA GLY A 137 -4.85 -2.91 24.98
C GLY A 137 -6.35 -2.66 25.04
N LEU A 138 -6.87 -1.72 24.25
CA LEU A 138 -8.26 -1.30 24.29
C LEU A 138 -8.96 -1.55 22.94
N PRO A 139 -10.22 -2.02 22.96
CA PRO A 139 -11.04 -2.09 21.77
C PRO A 139 -11.42 -0.67 21.31
N LEU A 140 -11.40 -0.47 20.00
CA LEU A 140 -11.81 0.77 19.35
C LEU A 140 -13.02 0.53 18.45
N ASN A 141 -13.97 1.47 18.50
CA ASN A 141 -15.10 1.52 17.60
C ASN A 141 -15.21 2.93 17.01
N LEU A 142 -14.98 3.04 15.71
CA LEU A 142 -14.93 4.32 15.00
C LEU A 142 -15.92 4.32 13.84
N ASN A 143 -16.55 5.48 13.58
CA ASN A 143 -17.34 5.70 12.37
C ASN A 143 -16.57 6.66 11.47
N THR A 144 -16.14 6.19 10.30
CA THR A 144 -15.37 6.99 9.33
C THR A 144 -16.21 7.30 8.08
N ASP A 145 -16.01 8.47 7.50
CA ASP A 145 -16.67 8.85 6.24
C ASP A 145 -16.04 8.11 5.04
N LEU A 146 -14.72 7.92 5.11
CA LEU A 146 -13.97 7.14 4.12
C LEU A 146 -13.02 6.16 4.81
N LEU A 147 -13.11 4.90 4.44
CA LEU A 147 -12.13 3.86 4.77
C LEU A 147 -11.23 3.64 3.55
N VAL A 148 -9.97 4.01 3.67
CA VAL A 148 -8.97 3.90 2.61
C VAL A 148 -8.15 2.63 2.78
N LEU A 149 -8.27 1.72 1.83
CA LEU A 149 -7.52 0.49 1.81
C LEU A 149 -6.17 0.69 1.14
N MET A 150 -5.09 0.53 1.91
CA MET A 150 -3.72 0.56 1.39
C MET A 150 -3.40 -0.79 0.74
N VAL A 151 -3.84 -0.93 -0.51
CA VAL A 151 -3.75 -2.18 -1.26
C VAL A 151 -2.30 -2.55 -1.58
N GLY A 152 -2.01 -3.85 -1.49
CA GLY A 152 -0.71 -4.42 -1.80
C GLY A 152 -0.38 -4.39 -3.29
N MET A 153 0.92 -4.51 -3.60
CA MET A 153 1.44 -4.65 -4.95
C MET A 153 1.56 -6.14 -5.29
N CYS A 154 0.94 -6.57 -6.39
CA CYS A 154 1.01 -7.94 -6.91
C CYS A 154 1.67 -7.94 -8.28
N ALA A 155 2.21 -9.09 -8.68
CA ALA A 155 2.67 -9.28 -10.05
C ALA A 155 1.50 -9.13 -11.02
N SER A 156 1.70 -8.41 -12.13
CA SER A 156 0.69 -8.27 -13.17
C SER A 156 0.46 -9.59 -13.90
N GLU A 157 -0.71 -9.78 -14.48
CA GLU A 157 -0.98 -10.99 -15.26
C GLU A 157 0.01 -11.16 -16.42
N GLY A 158 0.41 -10.05 -17.07
CA GLY A 158 1.45 -10.09 -18.10
C GLY A 158 2.80 -10.55 -17.56
N THR A 159 3.20 -10.10 -16.36
CA THR A 159 4.42 -10.59 -15.70
C THR A 159 4.35 -12.10 -15.43
N LYS A 160 3.25 -12.57 -14.88
CA LYS A 160 3.04 -14.01 -14.59
C LYS A 160 3.12 -14.87 -15.85
N GLN A 161 2.43 -14.45 -16.92
CA GLN A 161 2.41 -15.18 -18.19
C GLN A 161 3.80 -15.20 -18.83
N LEU A 162 4.49 -14.05 -18.88
CA LEU A 162 5.82 -13.97 -19.46
C LEU A 162 6.85 -14.78 -18.65
N ALA A 163 6.84 -14.64 -17.32
CA ALA A 163 7.75 -15.39 -16.44
C ALA A 163 7.56 -16.91 -16.62
N LYS A 164 6.30 -17.38 -16.67
CA LYS A 164 5.99 -18.78 -16.90
C LYS A 164 6.45 -19.28 -18.27
N SER A 165 6.20 -18.51 -19.33
CA SER A 165 6.62 -18.90 -20.69
C SER A 165 8.13 -18.90 -20.86
N ALA A 166 8.84 -18.07 -20.12
CA ALA A 166 10.30 -18.00 -20.09
C ALA A 166 10.97 -18.98 -19.10
N GLY A 167 10.19 -19.71 -18.30
CA GLY A 167 10.71 -20.65 -17.29
C GLY A 167 11.43 -19.96 -16.13
N ILE A 168 11.03 -18.74 -15.79
CA ILE A 168 11.57 -17.92 -14.70
C ILE A 168 10.50 -17.49 -13.70
N ASP A 169 9.41 -18.26 -13.59
CA ASP A 169 8.33 -17.97 -12.65
C ASP A 169 8.76 -18.26 -11.21
N GLY A 170 8.69 -17.23 -10.39
CA GLY A 170 9.06 -17.27 -8.98
C GLY A 170 7.85 -17.23 -8.04
N LEU A 171 8.12 -17.03 -6.77
CA LEU A 171 7.11 -16.95 -5.72
C LEU A 171 6.12 -15.78 -6.01
N TYR A 172 4.85 -16.01 -5.71
CA TYR A 172 3.75 -15.04 -5.85
C TYR A 172 3.53 -14.53 -7.28
N GLY A 173 4.07 -15.22 -8.29
CA GLY A 173 3.95 -14.87 -9.70
C GLY A 173 4.89 -13.75 -10.17
N PHE A 174 5.86 -13.36 -9.35
CA PHE A 174 6.95 -12.49 -9.78
C PHE A 174 8.00 -13.27 -10.57
N ALA A 175 8.73 -12.57 -11.44
CA ALA A 175 9.84 -13.17 -12.16
C ALA A 175 11.01 -13.44 -11.20
N GLN A 176 11.61 -14.63 -11.30
CA GLN A 176 12.70 -15.03 -10.45
C GLN A 176 14.05 -14.60 -11.01
N SER A 177 14.87 -13.96 -10.19
CA SER A 177 16.28 -13.73 -10.44
C SER A 177 17.11 -14.94 -10.00
N LYS A 178 18.31 -15.10 -10.57
CA LYS A 178 19.24 -16.20 -10.25
C LYS A 178 19.67 -16.15 -8.78
N SER A 179 19.90 -14.95 -8.25
CA SER A 179 20.21 -14.72 -6.84
C SER A 179 19.86 -13.30 -6.44
N GLU A 180 18.97 -13.13 -5.48
CA GLU A 180 18.53 -11.82 -5.00
C GLU A 180 19.65 -10.95 -4.41
N HIS A 181 20.77 -11.55 -4.02
CA HIS A 181 21.87 -10.85 -3.35
C HIS A 181 23.09 -10.62 -4.24
N LEU A 182 23.35 -11.50 -5.20
CA LEU A 182 24.56 -11.49 -6.01
C LEU A 182 24.30 -11.25 -7.50
N TYR A 183 23.21 -11.85 -8.03
CA TYR A 183 22.88 -11.83 -9.45
C TYR A 183 21.42 -11.44 -9.67
N ASP A 184 21.01 -10.32 -9.06
CA ASP A 184 19.61 -9.90 -8.96
C ASP A 184 18.96 -9.54 -10.30
N ASN A 185 19.76 -9.20 -11.32
CA ASN A 185 19.24 -8.92 -12.66
C ASN A 185 19.38 -10.11 -13.62
N PHE A 186 20.09 -11.15 -13.26
CA PHE A 186 20.28 -12.36 -14.06
C PHE A 186 19.17 -13.37 -13.77
N THR A 187 18.85 -14.19 -14.75
CA THR A 187 17.98 -15.37 -14.60
C THR A 187 18.76 -16.65 -14.81
N GLU A 188 18.15 -17.79 -14.61
CA GLU A 188 18.73 -19.09 -14.99
C GLU A 188 18.74 -19.32 -16.52
N GLN A 189 18.09 -18.44 -17.28
CA GLN A 189 18.07 -18.50 -18.74
C GLN A 189 19.13 -17.54 -19.29
N ASP A 190 20.07 -18.05 -20.06
CA ASP A 190 21.11 -17.27 -20.68
C ASP A 190 20.52 -16.19 -21.62
N GLY A 191 21.06 -14.98 -21.52
CA GLY A 191 20.60 -13.83 -22.31
C GLY A 191 19.29 -13.20 -21.84
N LEU A 192 18.65 -13.72 -20.77
CA LEU A 192 17.43 -13.15 -20.21
C LEU A 192 17.71 -12.45 -18.88
N PHE A 193 17.37 -11.17 -18.85
CA PHE A 193 17.55 -10.29 -17.68
C PHE A 193 16.22 -9.79 -17.14
N VAL A 194 16.17 -9.55 -15.84
CA VAL A 194 14.98 -9.03 -15.13
C VAL A 194 15.32 -7.76 -14.35
N ALA A 195 14.41 -6.81 -14.32
CA ALA A 195 14.59 -5.55 -13.58
C ALA A 195 13.27 -4.98 -13.04
N GLY A 196 13.34 -4.33 -11.89
CA GLY A 196 12.26 -3.56 -11.31
C GLY A 196 11.13 -4.39 -10.70
N ALA A 197 9.91 -3.86 -10.77
CA ALA A 197 8.75 -4.40 -10.07
C ALA A 197 8.24 -5.75 -10.60
N CYS A 198 8.78 -6.24 -11.70
CA CYS A 198 8.46 -7.60 -12.16
C CYS A 198 9.08 -8.70 -11.26
N LYS A 199 10.14 -8.39 -10.50
CA LYS A 199 10.81 -9.31 -9.58
C LYS A 199 10.17 -9.34 -8.19
N ARG A 200 9.78 -8.18 -7.69
CA ARG A 200 9.21 -7.96 -6.35
C ARG A 200 8.63 -6.56 -6.20
N PRO A 201 7.82 -6.28 -5.17
CA PRO A 201 7.38 -4.92 -4.88
C PRO A 201 8.55 -3.97 -4.71
N SER A 202 8.55 -2.86 -5.44
CA SER A 202 9.65 -1.90 -5.48
C SER A 202 9.13 -0.47 -5.58
N SER A 203 9.88 0.49 -5.01
CA SER A 203 9.61 1.91 -5.25
C SER A 203 10.05 2.32 -6.66
N VAL A 204 9.62 3.49 -7.10
CA VAL A 204 10.05 4.04 -8.41
C VAL A 204 11.58 4.23 -8.43
N ASN A 205 12.16 4.75 -7.34
CA ASN A 205 13.61 4.95 -7.24
C ASN A 205 14.38 3.63 -7.31
N ASP A 206 13.93 2.61 -6.55
CA ASP A 206 14.56 1.28 -6.60
C ASP A 206 14.48 0.69 -8.01
N THR A 207 13.32 0.82 -8.66
CA THR A 207 13.09 0.32 -10.03
C THR A 207 14.03 0.97 -11.05
N ILE A 208 14.25 2.30 -10.94
CA ILE A 208 15.15 3.02 -11.82
C ILE A 208 16.62 2.59 -11.60
N GLN A 209 17.03 2.45 -10.34
CA GLN A 209 18.40 2.00 -10.01
C GLN A 209 18.64 0.57 -10.50
N ASP A 210 17.66 -0.30 -10.29
CA ASP A 210 17.72 -1.69 -10.72
C ASP A 210 17.76 -1.83 -12.25
N ALA A 211 16.99 -1.01 -12.97
CA ALA A 211 17.03 -0.96 -14.43
C ALA A 211 18.42 -0.50 -14.95
N ARG A 212 19.06 0.47 -14.28
CA ARG A 212 20.43 0.89 -14.61
C ARG A 212 21.43 -0.23 -14.37
N ALA A 213 21.32 -0.95 -13.26
CA ALA A 213 22.15 -2.10 -12.97
C ALA A 213 21.98 -3.21 -14.03
N ALA A 214 20.75 -3.51 -14.42
CA ALA A 214 20.47 -4.46 -15.48
C ALA A 214 21.12 -4.06 -16.82
N ALA A 215 21.04 -2.78 -17.19
CA ALA A 215 21.68 -2.28 -18.41
C ALA A 215 23.20 -2.47 -18.40
N VAL A 216 23.85 -2.21 -17.27
CA VAL A 216 25.31 -2.46 -17.13
C VAL A 216 25.61 -3.95 -17.23
N ASN A 217 24.82 -4.81 -16.58
CA ASN A 217 25.01 -6.26 -16.64
C ASN A 217 24.85 -6.81 -18.07
N ILE A 218 23.89 -6.30 -18.83
CA ILE A 218 23.70 -6.66 -20.25
C ILE A 218 24.95 -6.26 -21.06
N LEU A 219 25.43 -5.02 -20.91
CA LEU A 219 26.63 -4.55 -21.63
C LEU A 219 27.87 -5.40 -21.34
N ASN A 220 28.03 -5.88 -20.10
CA ASN A 220 29.16 -6.73 -19.70
C ASN A 220 28.99 -8.20 -20.18
N SER A 221 27.83 -8.58 -20.67
CA SER A 221 27.54 -9.95 -21.14
C SER A 221 27.69 -10.11 -22.66
N ILE A 222 27.87 -9.02 -23.38
CA ILE A 222 28.11 -8.95 -24.83
C ILE A 222 29.62 -8.88 -25.08
#